data_7d07149af72e89cc35ec2b92752ae090
#
_entry.id   7d07149af72e89cc35ec2b92752ae090
#
_cell.length_a   1.000
_cell.length_b   1.000
_cell.length_c   1.000
_cell.angle_alpha   90.00
_cell.angle_beta   90.00
_cell.angle_gamma   90.00
#
_symmetry.space_group_name_H-M   'P 1'
#
loop_
_entity.id
_entity.type
_entity.pdbx_description
1 polymer ?
#
loop_
_entity_poly.entity_id
_entity_poly.type
_entity_poly.pdbx_seq_one_letter_code
_entity_poly.pdbx_strand_id
1 'polypeptide(L)'
;MEKKYRLTDETIEFNGVKLYRIEALKDFGDVKKGDKGGFLQSEENLSQLGNCWIFDNAIVYGKAEVFGDAIIYCSAKVYDNANVFGDSKVFGCAEVFGDAMIYCSAKVYYYAKAFDNANVFDNANVFGDAKVFGNTKVFGDAMIYGKAEVYDNAKVCGNVKVCDDAKVFGDAYVYGKAEVYDNAYVCGNVKVCGDTTIRGFANVSSYSDYIIFKNWWSSMRYFTWTRSNNMWSVGCFYGTGKELIEKAYKDSELSGREYKRVVDYVESILRDEKLKNN
;
A
#
# COMPACT_ATOMS: atom_id res chain seq x y z
N MET A 1 18.96 -23.40 26.38
CA MET A 1 18.88 -23.36 24.92
C MET A 1 20.08 -22.59 24.42
N GLU A 2 20.77 -23.08 23.39
CA GLU A 2 21.95 -22.37 22.84
C GLU A 2 21.52 -21.10 22.14
N LYS A 3 22.11 -19.96 22.47
CA LYS A 3 21.79 -18.67 21.85
C LYS A 3 22.13 -18.67 20.37
N LYS A 4 21.27 -18.06 19.56
CA LYS A 4 21.46 -17.87 18.12
C LYS A 4 22.48 -16.78 17.83
N TYR A 5 22.44 -15.70 18.62
CA TYR A 5 23.32 -14.55 18.50
C TYR A 5 23.64 -13.94 19.87
N ARG A 6 24.60 -13.01 19.90
CA ARG A 6 24.93 -12.16 21.04
C ARG A 6 24.98 -10.69 20.63
N LEU A 7 24.82 -9.81 21.60
CA LEU A 7 25.19 -8.40 21.48
C LEU A 7 26.71 -8.28 21.63
N THR A 8 27.37 -7.47 20.80
CA THR A 8 28.81 -7.22 20.85
C THR A 8 29.10 -5.90 21.57
N ASP A 9 30.39 -5.59 21.78
CA ASP A 9 30.86 -4.31 22.32
C ASP A 9 30.84 -3.17 21.26
N GLU A 10 30.64 -3.49 19.99
CA GLU A 10 30.51 -2.50 18.93
C GLU A 10 29.12 -1.81 19.04
N THR A 11 29.16 -0.51 19.31
CA THR A 11 27.92 0.26 19.57
C THR A 11 27.82 1.50 18.75
N ILE A 12 26.58 1.93 18.51
CA ILE A 12 26.23 3.24 17.96
C ILE A 12 25.25 3.94 18.90
N GLU A 13 25.17 5.24 18.83
CA GLU A 13 24.12 6.03 19.45
C GLU A 13 23.16 6.52 18.37
N PHE A 14 21.88 6.28 18.54
CA PHE A 14 20.84 6.72 17.62
C PHE A 14 19.66 7.31 18.41
N ASN A 15 19.31 8.58 18.17
CA ASN A 15 18.27 9.31 18.90
C ASN A 15 18.40 9.23 20.44
N GLY A 16 19.64 9.28 20.97
CA GLY A 16 19.91 9.15 22.40
C GLY A 16 19.78 7.73 22.96
N VAL A 17 19.60 6.72 22.10
CA VAL A 17 19.54 5.32 22.48
C VAL A 17 20.82 4.62 22.06
N LYS A 18 21.46 3.91 22.99
CA LYS A 18 22.63 3.07 22.71
C LYS A 18 22.19 1.75 22.09
N LEU A 19 22.73 1.43 20.93
CA LEU A 19 22.44 0.23 20.17
C LEU A 19 23.72 -0.61 20.03
N TYR A 20 23.56 -1.92 20.07
CA TYR A 20 24.65 -2.91 20.06
C TYR A 20 24.58 -3.71 18.76
N ARG A 21 25.72 -3.87 18.10
CA ARG A 21 25.80 -4.75 16.93
C ARG A 21 25.61 -6.21 17.36
N ILE A 22 24.94 -6.99 16.55
CA ILE A 22 24.77 -8.42 16.79
C ILE A 22 25.82 -9.26 16.04
N GLU A 23 26.14 -10.43 16.58
CA GLU A 23 27.01 -11.45 15.97
C GLU A 23 26.36 -12.83 16.12
N ALA A 24 26.29 -13.57 15.03
CA ALA A 24 25.75 -14.92 15.01
C ALA A 24 26.70 -15.92 15.76
N LEU A 25 26.12 -16.75 16.62
CA LEU A 25 26.84 -17.76 17.39
C LEU A 25 26.78 -19.16 16.75
N LYS A 26 25.87 -19.35 15.77
CA LYS A 26 25.69 -20.60 15.01
C LYS A 26 25.15 -20.30 13.61
N ASP A 27 25.18 -21.30 12.75
CA ASP A 27 24.54 -21.24 11.41
C ASP A 27 23.02 -21.32 11.53
N PHE A 28 22.29 -20.50 10.77
CA PHE A 28 20.84 -20.57 10.59
C PHE A 28 20.41 -19.80 9.34
N GLY A 29 19.42 -20.31 8.59
CA GLY A 29 19.04 -19.69 7.31
C GLY A 29 20.27 -19.44 6.43
N ASP A 30 20.42 -18.20 5.97
CA ASP A 30 21.56 -17.76 5.16
C ASP A 30 22.72 -17.18 6.00
N VAL A 31 22.56 -17.15 7.33
CA VAL A 31 23.55 -16.56 8.27
C VAL A 31 24.53 -17.61 8.76
N LYS A 32 25.82 -17.28 8.79
CA LYS A 32 26.90 -18.14 9.27
C LYS A 32 27.39 -17.69 10.64
N LYS A 33 27.88 -18.63 11.43
CA LYS A 33 28.53 -18.34 12.70
C LYS A 33 29.67 -17.33 12.51
N GLY A 34 29.63 -16.25 13.30
CA GLY A 34 30.58 -15.14 13.23
C GLY A 34 30.10 -13.98 12.33
N ASP A 35 29.03 -14.14 11.57
CA ASP A 35 28.46 -13.04 10.78
C ASP A 35 27.99 -11.92 11.71
N LYS A 36 28.35 -10.70 11.33
CA LYS A 36 27.87 -9.50 12.01
C LYS A 36 26.57 -9.05 11.37
N GLY A 37 25.58 -8.80 12.21
CA GLY A 37 24.29 -8.25 11.78
C GLY A 37 24.17 -6.74 12.04
N GLY A 38 22.93 -6.24 12.09
CA GLY A 38 22.61 -4.86 12.40
C GLY A 38 22.73 -4.52 13.88
N PHE A 39 21.94 -3.56 14.35
CA PHE A 39 22.02 -3.03 15.70
C PHE A 39 20.70 -3.19 16.46
N LEU A 40 20.80 -3.61 17.71
CA LEU A 40 19.67 -3.75 18.65
C LEU A 40 19.89 -2.90 19.89
N GLN A 41 18.81 -2.46 20.52
CA GLN A 41 18.86 -1.89 21.86
C GLN A 41 19.02 -2.98 22.93
N SER A 42 18.32 -4.11 22.77
CA SER A 42 18.37 -5.25 23.70
C SER A 42 18.15 -6.58 22.98
N GLU A 43 18.40 -7.70 23.67
CA GLU A 43 18.08 -9.04 23.12
C GLU A 43 16.58 -9.28 22.92
N GLU A 44 15.71 -8.49 23.53
CA GLU A 44 14.25 -8.58 23.37
C GLU A 44 13.78 -8.17 21.97
N ASN A 45 14.58 -7.34 21.28
CA ASN A 45 14.22 -6.85 19.95
C ASN A 45 14.33 -7.90 18.84
N LEU A 46 15.01 -9.01 19.05
CA LEU A 46 15.19 -10.06 18.04
C LEU A 46 15.07 -11.44 18.68
N SER A 47 14.16 -12.26 18.18
CA SER A 47 13.98 -13.61 18.69
C SER A 47 15.23 -14.48 18.54
N GLN A 48 15.55 -15.26 19.57
CA GLN A 48 16.56 -16.31 19.54
C GLN A 48 16.11 -17.57 18.77
N LEU A 49 14.82 -17.64 18.39
CA LEU A 49 14.20 -18.73 17.61
C LEU A 49 13.99 -18.33 16.15
N GLY A 50 13.81 -19.31 15.28
CA GLY A 50 13.58 -19.08 13.85
C GLY A 50 14.79 -18.54 13.10
N ASN A 51 14.62 -18.12 11.85
CA ASN A 51 15.69 -17.61 11.00
C ASN A 51 15.71 -16.07 10.90
N CYS A 52 14.88 -15.36 11.69
CA CYS A 52 14.88 -13.90 11.66
C CYS A 52 16.27 -13.32 11.89
N TRP A 53 16.62 -12.29 11.12
CA TRP A 53 17.91 -11.63 11.23
C TRP A 53 17.83 -10.16 10.80
N ILE A 54 18.77 -9.40 11.34
CA ILE A 54 18.93 -7.99 11.01
C ILE A 54 20.30 -7.85 10.37
N PHE A 55 20.34 -7.42 9.12
CA PHE A 55 21.57 -7.29 8.33
C PHE A 55 22.06 -5.84 8.27
N ASP A 56 23.26 -5.67 7.80
CA ASP A 56 23.87 -4.39 7.44
C ASP A 56 23.89 -3.37 8.59
N ASN A 57 23.29 -2.20 8.36
CA ASN A 57 23.17 -1.14 9.35
C ASN A 57 21.71 -0.90 9.78
N ALA A 58 20.85 -1.88 9.55
CA ALA A 58 19.48 -1.80 10.02
C ALA A 58 19.44 -1.78 11.56
N ILE A 59 18.47 -1.07 12.12
CA ILE A 59 18.33 -0.89 13.56
C ILE A 59 16.96 -1.31 14.06
N VAL A 60 16.93 -1.96 15.23
CA VAL A 60 15.70 -2.30 15.94
C VAL A 60 15.83 -1.87 17.40
N TYR A 61 14.89 -1.07 17.91
CA TYR A 61 14.97 -0.54 19.26
C TYR A 61 13.57 -0.26 19.86
N GLY A 62 13.52 0.25 21.07
CA GLY A 62 12.29 0.37 21.84
C GLY A 62 11.78 -1.00 22.26
N LYS A 63 10.49 -1.19 22.19
CA LYS A 63 9.84 -2.48 22.44
C LYS A 63 9.50 -3.25 21.15
N ALA A 64 10.10 -2.84 20.04
CA ALA A 64 9.89 -3.52 18.77
C ALA A 64 10.45 -4.95 18.81
N GLU A 65 9.70 -5.88 18.22
CA GLU A 65 10.04 -7.30 18.19
C GLU A 65 10.13 -7.82 16.74
N VAL A 66 11.22 -8.55 16.46
CA VAL A 66 11.43 -9.23 15.17
C VAL A 66 11.55 -10.74 15.42
N PHE A 67 10.67 -11.54 14.81
CA PHE A 67 10.63 -12.98 15.05
C PHE A 67 10.17 -13.78 13.81
N GLY A 68 10.11 -15.12 13.94
CA GLY A 68 9.84 -16.01 12.80
C GLY A 68 11.04 -16.05 11.83
N ASP A 69 10.79 -15.81 10.56
CA ASP A 69 11.80 -15.77 9.50
C ASP A 69 11.94 -14.35 8.89
N ALA A 70 11.49 -13.32 9.63
CA ALA A 70 11.52 -11.94 9.19
C ALA A 70 12.95 -11.41 9.01
N ILE A 71 13.14 -10.61 7.96
CA ILE A 71 14.45 -10.05 7.61
C ILE A 71 14.37 -8.52 7.55
N ILE A 72 15.26 -7.88 8.30
CA ILE A 72 15.44 -6.42 8.28
C ILE A 72 16.85 -6.14 7.73
N TYR A 73 16.98 -5.29 6.70
CA TYR A 73 18.29 -5.04 6.11
C TYR A 73 18.49 -3.65 5.50
N CYS A 74 19.67 -3.36 4.99
CA CYS A 74 20.12 -2.04 4.56
C CYS A 74 20.14 -1.02 5.72
N SER A 75 19.39 0.06 5.61
CA SER A 75 19.27 1.13 6.62
C SER A 75 17.87 1.21 7.21
N ALA A 76 17.11 0.12 7.17
CA ALA A 76 15.76 0.07 7.68
C ALA A 76 15.72 0.22 9.21
N LYS A 77 14.62 0.79 9.70
CA LYS A 77 14.42 1.04 11.13
C LYS A 77 13.10 0.45 11.60
N VAL A 78 13.13 -0.27 12.70
CA VAL A 78 11.95 -0.81 13.38
C VAL A 78 11.99 -0.40 14.84
N TYR A 79 11.00 0.30 15.35
CA TYR A 79 11.07 0.86 16.68
C TYR A 79 9.69 1.08 17.34
N ASP A 80 9.68 1.67 18.53
CA ASP A 80 8.53 1.77 19.42
C ASP A 80 8.00 0.38 19.84
N ASN A 81 6.76 0.02 19.51
CA ASN A 81 6.14 -1.27 19.80
C ASN A 81 5.87 -2.09 18.51
N ALA A 82 6.55 -1.78 17.41
CA ALA A 82 6.30 -2.41 16.13
C ALA A 82 6.71 -3.90 16.12
N ASN A 83 5.93 -4.72 15.44
CA ASN A 83 6.16 -6.14 15.30
C ASN A 83 6.37 -6.54 13.84
N VAL A 84 7.49 -7.22 13.55
CA VAL A 84 7.84 -7.71 12.22
C VAL A 84 8.09 -9.20 12.29
N PHE A 85 7.24 -10.01 11.64
CA PHE A 85 7.30 -11.45 11.79
C PHE A 85 6.82 -12.24 10.56
N GLY A 86 6.86 -13.59 10.65
CA GLY A 86 6.64 -14.45 9.48
C GLY A 86 7.81 -14.35 8.51
N ASP A 87 7.55 -14.39 7.22
CA ASP A 87 8.53 -14.27 6.13
C ASP A 87 8.67 -12.81 5.64
N SER A 88 8.26 -11.84 6.45
CA SER A 88 8.21 -10.45 6.05
C SER A 88 9.59 -9.81 5.89
N LYS A 89 9.67 -8.74 5.09
CA LYS A 89 10.93 -8.04 4.83
C LYS A 89 10.77 -6.53 4.96
N VAL A 90 11.66 -5.90 5.73
CA VAL A 90 11.75 -4.43 5.83
C VAL A 90 13.15 -4.01 5.40
N PHE A 91 13.28 -3.16 4.37
CA PHE A 91 14.58 -2.85 3.82
C PHE A 91 14.68 -1.48 3.13
N GLY A 92 15.86 -1.15 2.62
CA GLY A 92 16.16 0.19 2.13
C GLY A 92 16.28 1.18 3.31
N CYS A 93 15.57 2.28 3.24
CA CYS A 93 15.46 3.28 4.32
C CYS A 93 14.05 3.27 4.94
N ALA A 94 13.33 2.16 4.85
CA ALA A 94 11.97 2.05 5.36
C ALA A 94 11.92 2.16 6.89
N GLU A 95 10.82 2.71 7.40
CA GLU A 95 10.58 2.84 8.83
C GLU A 95 9.27 2.16 9.22
N VAL A 96 9.33 1.31 10.25
CA VAL A 96 8.17 0.65 10.85
C VAL A 96 8.15 0.98 12.33
N PHE A 97 7.11 1.64 12.82
CA PHE A 97 7.08 2.13 14.19
C PHE A 97 5.64 2.27 14.75
N GLY A 98 5.51 2.77 15.98
CA GLY A 98 4.25 2.74 16.71
C GLY A 98 3.86 1.31 17.05
N ASP A 99 2.60 0.95 16.90
CA ASP A 99 2.07 -0.40 17.12
C ASP A 99 1.88 -1.17 15.77
N ALA A 100 2.61 -0.79 14.74
CA ALA A 100 2.48 -1.38 13.41
C ALA A 100 2.90 -2.86 13.39
N MET A 101 2.18 -3.65 12.59
CA MET A 101 2.47 -5.06 12.40
C MET A 101 2.73 -5.36 10.91
N ILE A 102 3.90 -5.94 10.62
CA ILE A 102 4.28 -6.40 9.28
C ILE A 102 4.50 -7.91 9.35
N TYR A 103 3.69 -8.68 8.65
CA TYR A 103 3.75 -10.14 8.81
C TYR A 103 3.38 -10.92 7.54
N CYS A 104 3.37 -12.25 7.63
CA CYS A 104 3.32 -13.15 6.49
C CYS A 104 4.48 -12.88 5.53
N SER A 105 4.22 -12.61 4.25
CA SER A 105 5.26 -12.34 3.24
C SER A 105 5.30 -10.86 2.81
N ALA A 106 4.73 -9.96 3.63
CA ALA A 106 4.65 -8.53 3.33
C ALA A 106 6.04 -7.88 3.24
N LYS A 107 6.13 -6.84 2.43
CA LYS A 107 7.37 -6.08 2.23
C LYS A 107 7.13 -4.58 2.42
N VAL A 108 8.00 -3.94 3.20
CA VAL A 108 8.04 -2.48 3.36
C VAL A 108 9.45 -2.01 3.00
N TYR A 109 9.60 -1.18 1.96
CA TYR A 109 10.94 -0.89 1.45
C TYR A 109 11.07 0.49 0.77
N TYR A 110 12.30 0.83 0.38
CA TYR A 110 12.74 2.18 -0.01
C TYR A 110 12.57 3.17 1.16
N TYR A 111 11.79 4.21 1.03
CA TYR A 111 11.53 5.22 2.07
C TYR A 111 10.12 5.09 2.67
N ALA A 112 9.45 3.98 2.40
CA ALA A 112 8.09 3.75 2.88
C ALA A 112 8.01 3.72 4.40
N LYS A 113 6.86 4.16 4.93
CA LYS A 113 6.59 4.14 6.37
C LYS A 113 5.30 3.40 6.68
N ALA A 114 5.37 2.53 7.68
CA ALA A 114 4.20 1.89 8.28
C ALA A 114 4.22 2.18 9.79
N PHE A 115 3.17 2.82 10.30
CA PHE A 115 3.18 3.30 11.67
C PHE A 115 1.78 3.39 12.32
N ASP A 116 1.71 3.83 13.56
CA ASP A 116 0.52 3.75 14.41
C ASP A 116 0.05 2.28 14.54
N ASN A 117 -1.21 1.98 14.28
CA ASN A 117 -1.78 0.63 14.35
C ASN A 117 -1.88 -0.04 12.95
N ALA A 118 -1.04 0.35 11.99
CA ALA A 118 -1.08 -0.18 10.63
C ALA A 118 -0.73 -1.68 10.59
N ASN A 119 -1.50 -2.43 9.83
CA ASN A 119 -1.28 -3.84 9.58
C ASN A 119 -1.02 -4.08 8.09
N VAL A 120 0.17 -4.58 7.76
CA VAL A 120 0.56 -4.93 6.39
C VAL A 120 0.90 -6.42 6.37
N PHE A 121 0.14 -7.20 5.61
CA PHE A 121 0.28 -8.66 5.67
C PHE A 121 -0.01 -9.37 4.36
N ASP A 122 0.01 -10.69 4.37
CA ASP A 122 0.00 -11.56 3.19
C ASP A 122 1.18 -11.24 2.26
N ASN A 123 0.93 -10.92 0.98
CA ASN A 123 1.96 -10.56 0.00
C ASN A 123 2.00 -9.05 -0.28
N ALA A 124 1.40 -8.23 0.57
CA ALA A 124 1.30 -6.79 0.35
C ALA A 124 2.68 -6.12 0.29
N ASN A 125 2.78 -5.11 -0.57
CA ASN A 125 4.01 -4.36 -0.78
C ASN A 125 3.76 -2.86 -0.56
N VAL A 126 4.52 -2.24 0.33
CA VAL A 126 4.52 -0.80 0.57
C VAL A 126 5.91 -0.25 0.26
N PHE A 127 6.03 0.64 -0.72
CA PHE A 127 7.33 1.09 -1.20
C PHE A 127 7.33 2.51 -1.80
N GLY A 128 8.51 2.99 -2.19
CA GLY A 128 8.69 4.40 -2.56
C GLY A 128 8.66 5.28 -1.33
N ASP A 129 7.96 6.40 -1.39
CA ASP A 129 7.72 7.33 -0.26
C ASP A 129 6.31 7.12 0.36
N ALA A 130 5.69 5.96 0.12
CA ALA A 130 4.34 5.67 0.56
C ALA A 130 4.22 5.58 2.09
N LYS A 131 3.03 5.94 2.60
CA LYS A 131 2.73 5.86 4.03
C LYS A 131 1.46 5.06 4.28
N VAL A 132 1.53 4.16 5.25
CA VAL A 132 0.41 3.37 5.75
C VAL A 132 0.33 3.57 7.26
N PHE A 133 -0.75 4.18 7.76
CA PHE A 133 -0.84 4.54 9.17
C PHE A 133 -2.28 4.57 9.69
N GLY A 134 -2.46 4.84 10.99
CA GLY A 134 -3.76 4.70 11.66
C GLY A 134 -4.14 3.22 11.84
N ASN A 135 -5.43 2.90 11.86
CA ASN A 135 -5.93 1.53 12.03
C ASN A 135 -6.09 0.79 10.69
N THR A 136 -5.21 1.07 9.73
CA THR A 136 -5.32 0.54 8.36
C THR A 136 -5.00 -0.95 8.27
N LYS A 137 -5.55 -1.58 7.22
CA LYS A 137 -5.18 -2.94 6.83
C LYS A 137 -4.86 -2.98 5.34
N VAL A 138 -3.63 -3.37 5.01
CA VAL A 138 -3.16 -3.58 3.64
C VAL A 138 -2.74 -5.04 3.49
N PHE A 139 -3.43 -5.79 2.63
CA PHE A 139 -3.22 -7.24 2.55
C PHE A 139 -3.53 -7.83 1.17
N GLY A 140 -3.36 -9.15 1.03
CA GLY A 140 -3.38 -9.80 -0.28
C GLY A 140 -2.15 -9.43 -1.09
N ASP A 141 -2.31 -9.19 -2.39
CA ASP A 141 -1.25 -8.77 -3.30
C ASP A 141 -1.26 -7.24 -3.53
N ALA A 142 -1.79 -6.47 -2.58
CA ALA A 142 -1.93 -5.02 -2.69
C ALA A 142 -0.56 -4.33 -2.77
N MET A 143 -0.48 -3.30 -3.60
CA MET A 143 0.71 -2.47 -3.78
C MET A 143 0.38 -1.01 -3.47
N ILE A 144 1.09 -0.43 -2.49
CA ILE A 144 1.01 0.98 -2.12
C ILE A 144 2.37 1.60 -2.41
N TYR A 145 2.45 2.56 -3.34
CA TYR A 145 3.75 3.08 -3.78
C TYR A 145 3.69 4.55 -4.25
N GLY A 146 4.82 5.08 -4.70
CA GLY A 146 4.95 6.51 -4.97
C GLY A 146 4.91 7.29 -3.66
N LYS A 147 4.06 8.30 -3.56
CA LYS A 147 3.78 9.08 -2.35
C LYS A 147 2.39 8.80 -1.78
N ALA A 148 1.79 7.68 -2.16
CA ALA A 148 0.44 7.34 -1.75
C ALA A 148 0.32 7.22 -0.22
N GLU A 149 -0.83 7.62 0.30
CA GLU A 149 -1.15 7.53 1.72
C GLU A 149 -2.41 6.69 1.94
N VAL A 150 -2.32 5.70 2.84
CA VAL A 150 -3.46 4.89 3.28
C VAL A 150 -3.57 5.03 4.80
N TYR A 151 -4.68 5.60 5.30
CA TYR A 151 -4.75 5.95 6.70
C TYR A 151 -6.18 5.88 7.32
N ASP A 152 -6.33 6.27 8.57
CA ASP A 152 -7.52 6.12 9.40
C ASP A 152 -7.91 4.64 9.59
N ASN A 153 -9.08 4.20 9.12
CA ASN A 153 -9.57 2.82 9.22
C ASN A 153 -9.63 2.13 7.83
N ALA A 154 -8.95 2.68 6.83
CA ALA A 154 -9.01 2.19 5.46
C ALA A 154 -8.55 0.73 5.34
N LYS A 155 -9.15 0.01 4.39
CA LYS A 155 -8.78 -1.36 4.04
C LYS A 155 -8.46 -1.44 2.56
N VAL A 156 -7.30 -1.98 2.23
CA VAL A 156 -6.84 -2.17 0.85
C VAL A 156 -6.41 -3.63 0.68
N CYS A 157 -7.04 -4.36 -0.24
CA CYS A 157 -6.71 -5.78 -0.41
C CYS A 157 -6.95 -6.32 -1.82
N GLY A 158 -6.46 -7.53 -2.06
CA GLY A 158 -6.45 -8.15 -3.39
C GLY A 158 -5.32 -7.61 -4.24
N ASN A 159 -5.50 -7.52 -5.56
CA ASN A 159 -4.50 -7.01 -6.50
C ASN A 159 -4.64 -5.48 -6.71
N VAL A 160 -4.96 -4.74 -5.65
CA VAL A 160 -5.16 -3.29 -5.70
C VAL A 160 -3.83 -2.56 -5.85
N LYS A 161 -3.85 -1.45 -6.58
CA LYS A 161 -2.74 -0.49 -6.63
C LYS A 161 -3.20 0.86 -6.12
N VAL A 162 -2.47 1.44 -5.18
CA VAL A 162 -2.61 2.83 -4.75
C VAL A 162 -1.26 3.50 -4.94
N CYS A 163 -1.17 4.50 -5.81
CA CYS A 163 0.12 5.09 -6.15
C CYS A 163 0.07 6.59 -6.44
N ASP A 164 1.24 7.13 -6.78
CA ASP A 164 1.49 8.55 -7.00
C ASP A 164 1.17 9.38 -5.75
N ASP A 165 0.34 10.39 -5.81
CA ASP A 165 -0.09 11.21 -4.67
C ASP A 165 -1.51 10.84 -4.17
N ALA A 166 -2.00 9.64 -4.54
CA ALA A 166 -3.34 9.19 -4.18
C ALA A 166 -3.50 8.93 -2.67
N LYS A 167 -4.73 9.15 -2.18
CA LYS A 167 -5.06 8.92 -0.77
C LYS A 167 -6.29 8.03 -0.61
N VAL A 168 -6.19 7.05 0.28
CA VAL A 168 -7.30 6.17 0.69
C VAL A 168 -7.45 6.28 2.20
N PHE A 169 -8.58 6.78 2.69
CA PHE A 169 -8.75 7.08 4.11
C PHE A 169 -10.20 6.98 4.61
N GLY A 170 -10.41 7.27 5.89
CA GLY A 170 -11.69 7.04 6.55
C GLY A 170 -11.95 5.54 6.69
N ASP A 171 -13.19 5.12 6.47
CA ASP A 171 -13.61 3.71 6.49
C ASP A 171 -13.64 3.09 5.07
N ALA A 172 -12.90 3.67 4.13
CA ALA A 172 -12.87 3.25 2.74
C ALA A 172 -12.35 1.81 2.58
N TYR A 173 -12.98 1.05 1.69
CA TYR A 173 -12.60 -0.33 1.37
C TYR A 173 -12.31 -0.48 -0.12
N VAL A 174 -11.04 -0.61 -0.48
CA VAL A 174 -10.59 -0.78 -1.87
C VAL A 174 -10.14 -2.22 -2.07
N TYR A 175 -10.75 -2.95 -3.00
CA TYR A 175 -10.45 -4.38 -3.19
C TYR A 175 -10.61 -4.85 -4.63
N GLY A 176 -10.27 -6.12 -4.88
CA GLY A 176 -10.29 -6.71 -6.21
C GLY A 176 -9.05 -6.36 -7.01
N LYS A 177 -9.21 -5.66 -8.13
CA LYS A 177 -8.14 -5.19 -9.02
C LYS A 177 -8.20 -3.67 -9.22
N ALA A 178 -8.79 -2.95 -8.28
CA ALA A 178 -8.96 -1.51 -8.38
C ALA A 178 -7.62 -0.78 -8.40
N GLU A 179 -7.56 0.32 -9.12
CA GLU A 179 -6.40 1.20 -9.20
C GLU A 179 -6.80 2.61 -8.77
N VAL A 180 -6.07 3.21 -7.83
CA VAL A 180 -6.26 4.57 -7.33
C VAL A 180 -4.92 5.29 -7.49
N TYR A 181 -4.85 6.30 -8.35
CA TYR A 181 -3.57 6.96 -8.65
C TYR A 181 -3.72 8.43 -9.07
N ASP A 182 -2.62 9.07 -9.46
CA ASP A 182 -2.50 10.52 -9.63
C ASP A 182 -2.76 11.24 -8.27
N ASN A 183 -3.70 12.19 -8.24
CA ASN A 183 -4.11 12.94 -7.04
C ASN A 183 -5.51 12.52 -6.56
N ALA A 184 -5.90 11.28 -6.79
CA ALA A 184 -7.23 10.80 -6.46
C ALA A 184 -7.41 10.55 -4.96
N TYR A 185 -8.62 10.82 -4.46
CA TYR A 185 -9.02 10.54 -3.09
C TYR A 185 -10.15 9.52 -3.07
N VAL A 186 -10.02 8.51 -2.21
CA VAL A 186 -11.07 7.55 -1.87
C VAL A 186 -11.25 7.59 -0.36
N CYS A 187 -12.40 8.04 0.12
CA CYS A 187 -12.59 8.30 1.54
C CYS A 187 -14.03 7.99 2.02
N GLY A 188 -14.30 8.26 3.29
CA GLY A 188 -15.61 7.97 3.89
C GLY A 188 -15.85 6.47 3.99
N ASN A 189 -17.12 6.06 3.90
CA ASN A 189 -17.52 4.64 3.99
C ASN A 189 -17.84 4.07 2.59
N VAL A 190 -16.92 4.26 1.63
CA VAL A 190 -17.11 3.82 0.25
C VAL A 190 -16.39 2.49 0.01
N LYS A 191 -16.96 1.67 -0.86
CA LYS A 191 -16.29 0.46 -1.37
C LYS A 191 -15.97 0.66 -2.85
N VAL A 192 -14.69 0.55 -3.20
CA VAL A 192 -14.19 0.59 -4.58
C VAL A 192 -13.68 -0.81 -4.92
N CYS A 193 -14.22 -1.43 -5.95
CA CYS A 193 -13.97 -2.86 -6.23
C CYS A 193 -13.88 -3.19 -7.72
N GLY A 194 -13.53 -4.44 -7.99
CA GLY A 194 -13.40 -4.94 -9.37
C GLY A 194 -12.22 -4.31 -10.08
N ASP A 195 -12.37 -4.04 -11.38
CA ASP A 195 -11.36 -3.40 -12.23
C ASP A 195 -11.57 -1.87 -12.29
N THR A 196 -12.02 -1.26 -11.18
CA THR A 196 -12.29 0.19 -11.09
C THR A 196 -11.02 1.00 -11.12
N THR A 197 -11.00 2.07 -11.91
CA THR A 197 -9.88 3.02 -11.96
C THR A 197 -10.34 4.39 -11.48
N ILE A 198 -9.80 4.88 -10.36
CA ILE A 198 -10.02 6.22 -9.81
C ILE A 198 -8.72 7.01 -9.97
N ARG A 199 -8.74 8.11 -10.73
CA ARG A 199 -7.51 8.85 -11.07
C ARG A 199 -7.74 10.35 -11.29
N GLY A 200 -6.65 11.05 -11.58
CA GLY A 200 -6.66 12.51 -11.74
C GLY A 200 -6.91 13.19 -10.40
N PHE A 201 -7.84 14.12 -10.37
CA PHE A 201 -8.31 14.80 -9.15
C PHE A 201 -9.66 14.28 -8.67
N ALA A 202 -9.97 13.00 -8.95
CA ALA A 202 -11.23 12.41 -8.52
C ALA A 202 -11.30 12.33 -6.99
N ASN A 203 -12.46 12.70 -6.45
CA ASN A 203 -12.80 12.50 -5.05
C ASN A 203 -14.01 11.56 -4.98
N VAL A 204 -13.83 10.40 -4.37
CA VAL A 204 -14.83 9.36 -4.21
C VAL A 204 -15.07 9.14 -2.72
N SER A 205 -16.19 9.66 -2.22
CA SER A 205 -16.57 9.60 -0.81
C SER A 205 -17.88 8.85 -0.58
N SER A 206 -18.66 8.62 -1.64
CA SER A 206 -19.90 7.89 -1.63
C SER A 206 -20.04 6.96 -2.85
N TYR A 207 -21.03 6.07 -2.81
CA TYR A 207 -21.31 5.15 -3.90
C TYR A 207 -21.82 5.86 -5.16
N SER A 208 -22.36 7.07 -5.05
CA SER A 208 -22.82 7.87 -6.18
C SER A 208 -21.70 8.64 -6.89
N ASP A 209 -20.48 8.63 -6.35
CA ASP A 209 -19.37 9.42 -6.87
C ASP A 209 -18.65 8.77 -8.05
N TYR A 210 -18.97 7.50 -8.35
CA TYR A 210 -18.41 6.81 -9.51
C TYR A 210 -19.42 5.80 -10.09
N ILE A 211 -19.27 5.48 -11.37
CA ILE A 211 -20.02 4.43 -12.06
C ILE A 211 -19.04 3.58 -12.86
N ILE A 212 -19.22 2.27 -12.77
CA ILE A 212 -18.43 1.29 -13.53
C ILE A 212 -19.30 0.77 -14.68
N PHE A 213 -18.73 0.75 -15.87
CA PHE A 213 -19.30 0.14 -17.05
C PHE A 213 -18.44 -0.98 -17.58
N LYS A 214 -19.02 -1.90 -18.32
CA LYS A 214 -18.30 -2.94 -19.04
C LYS A 214 -18.35 -2.68 -20.54
N ASN A 215 -17.20 -2.62 -21.18
CA ASN A 215 -17.10 -2.57 -22.63
C ASN A 215 -17.40 -3.97 -23.22
N TRP A 216 -18.65 -4.29 -23.44
CA TRP A 216 -19.11 -5.57 -23.96
C TRP A 216 -18.98 -5.69 -25.48
N TRP A 217 -18.78 -4.57 -26.19
CA TRP A 217 -18.77 -4.51 -27.67
C TRP A 217 -17.38 -4.64 -28.29
N SER A 218 -16.28 -4.56 -27.50
CA SER A 218 -14.93 -4.69 -28.02
C SER A 218 -13.96 -5.37 -27.06
N SER A 219 -13.44 -4.66 -26.06
CA SER A 219 -12.33 -5.13 -25.21
C SER A 219 -12.76 -6.02 -24.04
N MET A 220 -14.04 -6.10 -23.72
CA MET A 220 -14.61 -6.78 -22.54
C MET A 220 -14.08 -6.25 -21.20
N ARG A 221 -13.36 -5.13 -21.20
CA ARG A 221 -12.78 -4.51 -20.00
C ARG A 221 -13.79 -3.59 -19.32
N TYR A 222 -13.56 -3.34 -18.06
CA TYR A 222 -14.30 -2.34 -17.31
C TYR A 222 -13.72 -0.95 -17.55
N PHE A 223 -14.54 0.07 -17.36
CA PHE A 223 -14.15 1.47 -17.40
C PHE A 223 -15.00 2.27 -16.40
N THR A 224 -14.49 3.39 -15.96
CA THR A 224 -15.04 4.13 -14.83
C THR A 224 -15.29 5.57 -15.20
N TRP A 225 -16.42 6.08 -14.78
CA TRP A 225 -16.69 7.51 -14.70
C TRP A 225 -16.66 7.97 -13.25
N THR A 226 -16.09 9.15 -12.98
CA THR A 226 -16.03 9.76 -11.66
C THR A 226 -16.73 11.10 -11.65
N ARG A 227 -17.61 11.32 -10.66
CA ARG A 227 -18.50 12.48 -10.56
C ARG A 227 -17.75 13.78 -10.29
N SER A 228 -16.86 13.78 -9.31
CA SER A 228 -16.22 14.98 -8.77
C SER A 228 -15.43 15.78 -9.82
N ASN A 229 -14.85 15.12 -10.78
CA ASN A 229 -14.09 15.72 -11.88
C ASN A 229 -14.73 15.51 -13.26
N ASN A 230 -15.84 14.78 -13.32
CA ASN A 230 -16.60 14.44 -14.55
C ASN A 230 -15.71 13.80 -15.63
N MET A 231 -14.82 12.91 -15.25
CA MET A 231 -13.83 12.30 -16.14
C MET A 231 -14.08 10.80 -16.33
N TRP A 232 -13.62 10.30 -17.45
CA TRP A 232 -13.70 8.90 -17.86
C TRP A 232 -12.32 8.27 -17.90
N SER A 233 -12.21 7.08 -17.29
CA SER A 233 -11.02 6.23 -17.32
C SER A 233 -11.33 4.96 -18.11
N VAL A 234 -10.75 4.78 -19.30
CA VAL A 234 -11.01 3.67 -20.23
C VAL A 234 -9.68 3.09 -20.71
N GLY A 235 -9.18 2.07 -20.05
CA GLY A 235 -7.82 1.59 -20.32
C GLY A 235 -6.78 2.72 -20.18
N CYS A 236 -6.03 3.01 -21.24
CA CYS A 236 -5.06 4.11 -21.25
C CYS A 236 -5.70 5.51 -21.45
N PHE A 237 -6.98 5.58 -21.82
CA PHE A 237 -7.67 6.86 -22.02
C PHE A 237 -8.09 7.48 -20.69
N TYR A 238 -7.88 8.78 -20.57
CA TYR A 238 -8.41 9.61 -19.50
C TYR A 238 -8.84 10.94 -20.10
N GLY A 239 -10.10 11.32 -19.91
CA GLY A 239 -10.62 12.54 -20.49
C GLY A 239 -12.11 12.74 -20.23
N THR A 240 -12.66 13.79 -20.82
CA THR A 240 -14.10 14.12 -20.78
C THR A 240 -14.93 13.14 -21.61
N GLY A 241 -16.25 13.12 -21.40
CA GLY A 241 -17.16 12.29 -22.20
C GLY A 241 -17.10 12.64 -23.70
N LYS A 242 -16.96 13.93 -24.03
CA LYS A 242 -16.81 14.38 -25.42
C LYS A 242 -15.56 13.81 -26.08
N GLU A 243 -14.42 13.94 -25.43
CA GLU A 243 -13.15 13.40 -25.92
C GLU A 243 -13.16 11.87 -26.04
N LEU A 244 -13.84 11.18 -25.12
CA LEU A 244 -14.03 9.74 -25.17
C LEU A 244 -14.82 9.34 -26.44
N ILE A 245 -15.94 10.02 -26.72
CA ILE A 245 -16.76 9.77 -27.90
C ILE A 245 -15.97 10.02 -29.17
N GLU A 246 -15.27 11.16 -29.28
CA GLU A 246 -14.46 11.51 -30.44
C GLU A 246 -13.36 10.48 -30.70
N LYS A 247 -12.67 10.02 -29.64
CA LYS A 247 -11.66 8.96 -29.76
C LYS A 247 -12.26 7.63 -30.20
N ALA A 248 -13.41 7.25 -29.60
CA ALA A 248 -14.04 5.99 -29.89
C ALA A 248 -14.56 5.88 -31.34
N TYR A 249 -15.04 6.98 -31.92
CA TYR A 249 -15.39 7.02 -33.36
C TYR A 249 -14.18 6.85 -34.28
N LYS A 250 -12.97 7.27 -33.86
CA LYS A 250 -11.74 7.01 -34.62
C LYS A 250 -11.37 5.52 -34.62
N ASP A 251 -11.72 4.80 -33.56
CA ASP A 251 -11.45 3.36 -33.46
C ASP A 251 -12.46 2.55 -34.30
N SER A 252 -13.75 2.83 -34.18
CA SER A 252 -14.82 2.25 -35.01
C SER A 252 -16.16 2.96 -34.80
N GLU A 253 -17.04 2.89 -35.80
CA GLU A 253 -18.43 3.39 -35.72
C GLU A 253 -19.19 2.72 -34.54
N LEU A 254 -19.03 1.42 -34.34
CA LEU A 254 -19.64 0.69 -33.25
C LEU A 254 -19.17 1.23 -31.90
N SER A 255 -17.88 1.36 -31.71
CA SER A 255 -17.33 1.89 -30.44
C SER A 255 -17.81 3.32 -30.19
N GLY A 256 -17.76 4.19 -31.18
CA GLY A 256 -18.25 5.56 -31.07
C GLY A 256 -19.71 5.64 -30.61
N ARG A 257 -20.58 4.85 -31.22
CA ARG A 257 -21.99 4.80 -30.88
C ARG A 257 -22.23 4.25 -29.46
N GLU A 258 -21.54 3.20 -29.06
CA GLU A 258 -21.75 2.59 -27.74
C GLU A 258 -21.18 3.48 -26.61
N TYR A 259 -20.00 4.07 -26.76
CA TYR A 259 -19.49 5.03 -25.79
C TYR A 259 -20.37 6.28 -25.71
N LYS A 260 -20.92 6.76 -26.84
CA LYS A 260 -21.87 7.87 -26.83
C LYS A 260 -23.13 7.55 -26.00
N ARG A 261 -23.70 6.35 -26.15
CA ARG A 261 -24.85 5.93 -25.34
C ARG A 261 -24.56 5.94 -23.84
N VAL A 262 -23.38 5.47 -23.45
CA VAL A 262 -22.96 5.44 -22.04
C VAL A 262 -22.74 6.85 -21.49
N VAL A 263 -22.10 7.73 -22.26
CA VAL A 263 -21.90 9.13 -21.87
C VAL A 263 -23.23 9.85 -21.75
N ASP A 264 -24.14 9.74 -22.76
CA ASP A 264 -25.46 10.33 -22.75
C ASP A 264 -26.28 9.86 -21.53
N TYR A 265 -26.16 8.59 -21.13
CA TYR A 265 -26.82 8.05 -19.94
C TYR A 265 -26.34 8.75 -18.67
N VAL A 266 -25.02 8.88 -18.46
CA VAL A 266 -24.45 9.58 -17.30
C VAL A 266 -24.87 11.05 -17.28
N GLU A 267 -24.83 11.72 -18.42
CA GLU A 267 -25.30 13.11 -18.52
C GLU A 267 -26.77 13.26 -18.19
N SER A 268 -27.62 12.26 -18.53
CA SER A 268 -29.04 12.27 -18.16
C SER A 268 -29.23 12.21 -16.64
N ILE A 269 -28.47 11.36 -15.94
CA ILE A 269 -28.49 11.28 -14.47
C ILE A 269 -28.15 12.64 -13.87
N LEU A 270 -27.08 13.27 -14.35
CA LEU A 270 -26.65 14.58 -13.83
C LEU A 270 -27.66 15.70 -14.08
N ARG A 271 -28.41 15.66 -15.21
CA ARG A 271 -29.50 16.59 -15.49
C ARG A 271 -30.68 16.40 -14.54
N ASP A 272 -31.10 15.15 -14.34
CA ASP A 272 -32.26 14.82 -13.49
C ASP A 272 -31.98 15.20 -12.00
N GLU A 273 -30.77 15.06 -11.54
CA GLU A 273 -30.37 15.48 -10.18
C GLU A 273 -30.40 17.01 -10.02
N LYS A 274 -29.95 17.77 -11.03
CA LYS A 274 -30.01 19.24 -11.01
C LYS A 274 -31.45 19.74 -10.96
N LEU A 275 -32.39 19.05 -11.66
CA LEU A 275 -33.81 19.38 -11.64
C LEU A 275 -34.50 19.09 -10.30
N LYS A 276 -34.01 18.14 -9.52
CA LYS A 276 -34.53 17.81 -8.18
C LYS A 276 -34.04 18.75 -7.07
N ASN A 277 -32.90 19.41 -7.28
CA ASN A 277 -32.27 20.29 -6.31
C ASN A 277 -32.58 21.79 -6.54
N ASN A 278 -33.31 22.12 -7.60
CA ASN A 278 -33.91 23.42 -7.89
C ASN A 278 -35.43 23.41 -7.61
#